data_1a67bc0ef853cad2624f9b7b77d45966
#
_entry.id   1a67bc0ef853cad2624f9b7b77d45966
#
_cell.length_a   1.000
_cell.length_b   1.000
_cell.length_c   1.000
_cell.angle_alpha   90.00
_cell.angle_beta   90.00
_cell.angle_gamma   90.00
#
_symmetry.space_group_name_H-M   'P 1'
#
loop_
_entity.id
_entity.type
_entity.pdbx_description
1 polymer ?
#
loop_
_entity_poly.entity_id
_entity_poly.type
_entity_poly.pdbx_seq_one_letter_code
_entity_poly.pdbx_strand_id
1 'polypeptide(L)'
;MVERRPFLTFFAHATLIGRQQAEIARSERERAEKRFNDVRKLANSLIFEIHDSIQDLPGATPSRKLLLDRAVEYLDKLSTDSGGDVDLQRELAYGYQRLAAVQGDTSQSNLGEVNAAEVSIRKSITFFEAVAKANPRNVTDQ
;
A
#
# COMPACT_ATOMS: atom_id res chain seq x y z
N MET A 1 -41.66 -46.03 -0.16
CA MET A 1 -40.40 -45.78 0.51
C MET A 1 -39.28 -45.19 -0.38
N VAL A 2 -39.63 -44.50 -1.42
CA VAL A 2 -38.69 -43.96 -2.42
C VAL A 2 -38.65 -42.43 -2.45
N GLU A 3 -39.37 -41.75 -1.57
CA GLU A 3 -39.57 -40.28 -1.65
C GLU A 3 -38.60 -39.44 -0.81
N ARG A 4 -37.62 -40.01 -0.09
CA ARG A 4 -36.68 -39.26 0.75
C ARG A 4 -35.33 -38.94 0.08
N ARG A 5 -35.05 -39.49 -1.08
CA ARG A 5 -33.77 -39.31 -1.79
C ARG A 5 -33.64 -37.99 -2.59
N PRO A 6 -34.67 -37.40 -3.19
CA PRO A 6 -34.51 -36.17 -3.95
C PRO A 6 -34.20 -34.95 -3.09
N PHE A 7 -34.65 -34.92 -1.85
CA PHE A 7 -34.38 -33.80 -0.94
C PHE A 7 -32.91 -33.75 -0.48
N LEU A 8 -32.32 -34.89 -0.13
CA LEU A 8 -30.91 -34.96 0.30
C LEU A 8 -29.95 -34.66 -0.84
N THR A 9 -30.24 -35.09 -2.07
CA THR A 9 -29.46 -34.77 -3.26
C THR A 9 -29.56 -33.31 -3.67
N PHE A 10 -30.71 -32.69 -3.47
CA PHE A 10 -30.91 -31.25 -3.73
C PHE A 10 -30.10 -30.40 -2.74
N PHE A 11 -30.15 -30.68 -1.42
CA PHE A 11 -29.35 -29.97 -0.41
C PHE A 11 -27.85 -30.20 -0.60
N ALA A 12 -27.40 -31.41 -0.89
CA ALA A 12 -26.01 -31.70 -1.17
C ALA A 12 -25.51 -30.96 -2.42
N HIS A 13 -26.33 -30.86 -3.47
CA HIS A 13 -26.02 -30.17 -4.71
C HIS A 13 -25.96 -28.65 -4.50
N ALA A 14 -26.91 -28.06 -3.78
CA ALA A 14 -26.91 -26.64 -3.41
C ALA A 14 -25.70 -26.27 -2.54
N THR A 15 -25.30 -27.13 -1.62
CA THR A 15 -24.09 -26.92 -0.78
C THR A 15 -22.81 -27.00 -1.62
N LEU A 16 -22.70 -27.91 -2.58
CA LEU A 16 -21.58 -28.00 -3.50
C LEU A 16 -21.45 -26.77 -4.40
N ILE A 17 -22.55 -26.27 -4.95
CA ILE A 17 -22.59 -25.03 -5.74
C ILE A 17 -22.17 -23.84 -4.88
N GLY A 18 -22.67 -23.72 -3.64
CA GLY A 18 -22.27 -22.69 -2.71
C GLY A 18 -20.78 -22.72 -2.37
N ARG A 19 -20.19 -23.89 -2.17
CA ARG A 19 -18.75 -24.07 -1.96
C ARG A 19 -17.93 -23.69 -3.18
N GLN A 20 -18.35 -24.08 -4.38
CA GLN A 20 -17.68 -23.72 -5.63
C GLN A 20 -17.71 -22.21 -5.86
N GLN A 21 -18.85 -21.56 -5.61
CA GLN A 21 -18.98 -20.11 -5.71
C GLN A 21 -18.10 -19.39 -4.67
N ALA A 22 -18.01 -19.89 -3.45
CA ALA A 22 -17.14 -19.34 -2.42
C ALA A 22 -15.66 -19.49 -2.76
N GLU A 23 -15.25 -20.63 -3.36
CA GLU A 23 -13.88 -20.84 -3.84
C GLU A 23 -13.52 -19.92 -5.01
N ILE A 24 -14.42 -19.75 -5.97
CA ILE A 24 -14.25 -18.82 -7.10
C ILE A 24 -14.11 -17.38 -6.57
N ALA A 25 -15.00 -16.95 -5.66
CA ALA A 25 -14.94 -15.61 -5.06
C ALA A 25 -13.63 -15.37 -4.31
N ARG A 26 -13.14 -16.38 -3.56
CA ARG A 26 -11.85 -16.34 -2.88
C ARG A 26 -10.70 -16.20 -3.86
N SER A 27 -10.67 -17.03 -4.90
CA SER A 27 -9.64 -17.01 -5.95
C SER A 27 -9.61 -15.68 -6.70
N GLU A 28 -10.77 -15.10 -7.02
CA GLU A 28 -10.86 -13.77 -7.66
C GLU A 28 -10.36 -12.66 -6.74
N ARG A 29 -10.69 -12.74 -5.43
CA ARG A 29 -10.20 -11.79 -4.42
C ARG A 29 -8.67 -11.85 -4.29
N GLU A 30 -8.09 -13.05 -4.17
CA GLU A 30 -6.66 -13.26 -4.09
C GLU A 30 -5.93 -12.72 -5.33
N ARG A 31 -6.49 -12.93 -6.52
CA ARG A 31 -5.96 -12.38 -7.77
C ARG A 31 -6.04 -10.85 -7.81
N ALA A 32 -7.14 -10.27 -7.35
CA ALA A 32 -7.31 -8.82 -7.27
C ALA A 32 -6.33 -8.20 -6.28
N GLU A 33 -6.15 -8.81 -5.10
CA GLU A 33 -5.18 -8.38 -4.09
C GLU A 33 -3.75 -8.48 -4.62
N LYS A 34 -3.40 -9.56 -5.30
CA LYS A 34 -2.10 -9.72 -5.93
C LYS A 34 -1.83 -8.66 -6.98
N ARG A 35 -2.79 -8.41 -7.88
CA ARG A 35 -2.65 -7.36 -8.90
C ARG A 35 -2.49 -5.98 -8.27
N PHE A 36 -3.27 -5.69 -7.24
CA PHE A 36 -3.17 -4.45 -6.49
C PHE A 36 -1.78 -4.27 -5.86
N ASN A 37 -1.27 -5.32 -5.23
CA ASN A 37 0.06 -5.32 -4.63
C ASN A 37 1.18 -5.17 -5.68
N ASP A 38 1.05 -5.84 -6.81
CA ASP A 38 2.02 -5.76 -7.90
C ASP A 38 2.04 -4.35 -8.52
N VAL A 39 0.89 -3.74 -8.75
CA VAL A 39 0.77 -2.36 -9.25
C VAL A 39 1.33 -1.37 -8.22
N ARG A 40 1.05 -1.56 -6.95
CA ARG A 40 1.56 -0.73 -5.86
C ARG A 40 3.08 -0.75 -5.78
N LYS A 41 3.68 -1.94 -5.83
CA LYS A 41 5.14 -2.09 -5.85
C LYS A 41 5.78 -1.44 -7.07
N LEU A 42 5.18 -1.64 -8.23
CA LEU A 42 5.64 -1.01 -9.47
C LEU A 42 5.57 0.51 -9.39
N ALA A 43 4.48 1.07 -8.90
CA ALA A 43 4.32 2.51 -8.74
C ALA A 43 5.37 3.11 -7.78
N ASN A 44 5.58 2.48 -6.63
CA ASN A 44 6.62 2.88 -5.69
C ASN A 44 8.01 2.84 -6.31
N SER A 45 8.34 1.76 -6.98
CA SER A 45 9.62 1.59 -7.67
C SER A 45 9.83 2.69 -8.73
N LEU A 46 8.88 2.87 -9.63
CA LEU A 46 8.97 3.88 -10.69
C LEU A 46 9.11 5.30 -10.13
N ILE A 47 8.33 5.67 -9.12
CA ILE A 47 8.38 7.01 -8.55
C ILE A 47 9.76 7.30 -7.94
N PHE A 48 10.23 6.41 -7.09
CA PHE A 48 11.47 6.66 -6.35
C PHE A 48 12.73 6.35 -7.16
N GLU A 49 12.73 5.33 -7.99
CA GLU A 49 13.87 5.03 -8.86
C GLU A 49 14.08 6.10 -9.94
N ILE A 50 13.01 6.61 -10.55
CA ILE A 50 13.10 7.71 -11.51
C ILE A 50 13.58 8.96 -10.79
N HIS A 51 13.04 9.28 -9.61
CA HIS A 51 13.50 10.41 -8.82
C HIS A 51 15.00 10.33 -8.58
N ASP A 52 15.49 9.18 -8.07
CA ASP A 52 16.90 8.98 -7.75
C ASP A 52 17.79 9.05 -9.00
N SER A 53 17.30 8.62 -10.16
CA SER A 53 18.04 8.67 -11.42
C SER A 53 18.19 10.07 -12.00
N ILE A 54 17.29 11.00 -11.70
CA ILE A 54 17.29 12.35 -12.24
C ILE A 54 17.71 13.43 -11.23
N GLN A 55 17.96 13.06 -9.96
CA GLN A 55 18.20 14.04 -8.90
C GLN A 55 19.41 14.94 -9.16
N ASP A 56 20.45 14.42 -9.81
CA ASP A 56 21.69 15.11 -10.09
C ASP A 56 21.75 15.70 -11.53
N LEU A 57 20.66 15.56 -12.30
CA LEU A 57 20.62 16.11 -13.65
C LEU A 57 20.34 17.61 -13.63
N PRO A 58 21.17 18.43 -14.33
CA PRO A 58 20.90 19.86 -14.46
C PRO A 58 19.52 20.13 -15.09
N GLY A 59 18.74 21.01 -14.49
CA GLY A 59 17.41 21.38 -15.00
C GLY A 59 16.31 20.36 -14.68
N ALA A 60 16.58 19.30 -13.92
CA ALA A 60 15.58 18.29 -13.57
C ALA A 60 14.61 18.71 -12.45
N THR A 61 14.83 19.85 -11.78
CA THR A 61 14.02 20.31 -10.65
C THR A 61 12.51 20.32 -10.92
N PRO A 62 12.00 20.86 -12.06
CA PRO A 62 10.58 20.83 -12.34
C PRO A 62 10.02 19.40 -12.49
N SER A 63 10.78 18.52 -13.14
CA SER A 63 10.41 17.11 -13.31
C SER A 63 10.39 16.36 -11.99
N ARG A 64 11.38 16.62 -11.13
CA ARG A 64 11.42 16.07 -9.78
C ARG A 64 10.23 16.51 -8.94
N LYS A 65 9.90 17.81 -9.00
CA LYS A 65 8.72 18.35 -8.31
C LYS A 65 7.43 17.69 -8.78
N LEU A 66 7.22 17.58 -10.07
CA LEU A 66 6.05 16.93 -10.63
C LEU A 66 5.95 15.46 -10.17
N LEU A 67 7.07 14.74 -10.18
CA LEU A 67 7.11 13.34 -9.74
C LEU A 67 6.74 13.21 -8.27
N LEU A 68 7.21 14.11 -7.42
CA LEU A 68 6.89 14.12 -5.99
C LEU A 68 5.44 14.51 -5.71
N ASP A 69 4.88 15.46 -6.43
CA ASP A 69 3.47 15.81 -6.35
C ASP A 69 2.59 14.60 -6.68
N ARG A 70 2.97 13.82 -7.69
CA ARG A 70 2.28 12.55 -8.01
C ARG A 70 2.49 11.48 -6.96
N ALA A 71 3.66 11.42 -6.33
CA ALA A 71 3.91 10.51 -5.22
C ALA A 71 3.02 10.83 -4.01
N VAL A 72 2.86 12.12 -3.67
CA VAL A 72 1.94 12.57 -2.61
C VAL A 72 0.52 12.12 -2.90
N GLU A 73 0.00 12.44 -4.09
CA GLU A 73 -1.35 12.05 -4.51
C GLU A 73 -1.57 10.54 -4.41
N TYR A 74 -0.59 9.76 -4.86
CA TYR A 74 -0.63 8.31 -4.84
C TYR A 74 -0.64 7.74 -3.41
N LEU A 75 0.28 8.20 -2.55
CA LEU A 75 0.34 7.76 -1.16
C LEU A 75 -0.90 8.17 -0.36
N ASP A 76 -1.41 9.38 -0.58
CA ASP A 76 -2.62 9.86 0.07
C ASP A 76 -3.84 9.04 -0.33
N LYS A 77 -3.95 8.66 -1.59
CA LYS A 77 -5.01 7.77 -2.06
C LYS A 77 -4.91 6.36 -1.45
N LEU A 78 -3.72 5.78 -1.43
CA LEU A 78 -3.49 4.49 -0.77
C LEU A 78 -3.79 4.54 0.73
N SER A 79 -3.50 5.66 1.39
CA SER A 79 -3.73 5.81 2.83
C SER A 79 -5.20 5.73 3.20
N THR A 80 -6.11 6.17 2.31
CA THR A 80 -7.55 6.06 2.54
C THR A 80 -8.04 4.61 2.49
N ASP A 81 -7.34 3.76 1.77
CA ASP A 81 -7.70 2.35 1.56
C ASP A 81 -6.94 1.39 2.49
N SER A 82 -6.03 1.90 3.33
CA SER A 82 -5.13 1.07 4.14
C SER A 82 -5.86 0.29 5.25
N GLY A 83 -6.93 0.85 5.83
CA GLY A 83 -7.74 0.20 6.87
C GLY A 83 -6.88 -0.47 7.94
N GLY A 84 -7.11 -1.78 8.15
CA GLY A 84 -6.35 -2.62 9.06
C GLY A 84 -5.19 -3.41 8.41
N ASP A 85 -4.85 -3.12 7.16
CA ASP A 85 -3.74 -3.78 6.45
C ASP A 85 -2.39 -3.28 6.96
N VAL A 86 -1.78 -4.04 7.87
CA VAL A 86 -0.51 -3.70 8.54
C VAL A 86 0.65 -3.61 7.57
N ASP A 87 0.68 -4.45 6.54
CA ASP A 87 1.76 -4.43 5.55
C ASP A 87 1.67 -3.18 4.67
N LEU A 88 0.47 -2.80 4.26
CA LEU A 88 0.23 -1.55 3.54
C LEU A 88 0.55 -0.34 4.43
N GLN A 89 0.17 -0.35 5.70
CA GLN A 89 0.51 0.72 6.65
C GLN A 89 2.03 0.87 6.81
N ARG A 90 2.76 -0.22 6.85
CA ARG A 90 4.23 -0.20 6.90
C ARG A 90 4.84 0.40 5.64
N GLU A 91 4.35 0.01 4.47
CA GLU A 91 4.80 0.60 3.20
C GLU A 91 4.50 2.10 3.12
N LEU A 92 3.32 2.52 3.56
CA LEU A 92 2.96 3.94 3.62
C LEU A 92 3.88 4.72 4.55
N ALA A 93 4.22 4.16 5.71
CA ALA A 93 5.17 4.77 6.64
C ALA A 93 6.51 5.04 5.97
N TYR A 94 7.10 4.05 5.33
CA TYR A 94 8.37 4.21 4.59
C TYR A 94 8.24 5.13 3.37
N GLY A 95 7.12 5.05 2.64
CA GLY A 95 6.85 5.92 1.49
C GLY A 95 6.83 7.40 1.87
N TYR A 96 6.09 7.75 2.93
CA TYR A 96 6.06 9.13 3.43
C TYR A 96 7.38 9.58 4.04
N GLN A 97 8.14 8.69 4.69
CA GLN A 97 9.48 9.00 5.19
C GLN A 97 10.43 9.37 4.05
N ARG A 98 10.43 8.57 2.98
CA ARG A 98 11.25 8.84 1.80
C ARG A 98 10.82 10.10 1.08
N LEU A 99 9.52 10.35 0.98
CA LEU A 99 8.97 11.58 0.42
C LEU A 99 9.44 12.81 1.21
N ALA A 100 9.39 12.77 2.53
CA ALA A 100 9.86 13.84 3.39
C ALA A 100 11.35 14.15 3.20
N ALA A 101 12.18 13.12 3.06
CA ALA A 101 13.61 13.27 2.81
C ALA A 101 13.88 14.04 1.51
N VAL A 102 13.17 13.71 0.44
CA VAL A 102 13.33 14.39 -0.84
C VAL A 102 12.75 15.81 -0.83
N GLN A 103 11.69 16.04 -0.08
CA GLN A 103 11.06 17.36 0.03
C GLN A 103 11.94 18.36 0.79
N GLY A 104 12.56 17.95 1.88
CA GLY A 104 13.18 18.94 2.78
C GLY A 104 14.32 18.47 3.68
N ASP A 105 14.89 17.29 3.49
CA ASP A 105 16.03 16.85 4.28
C ASP A 105 17.31 17.61 3.88
N THR A 106 17.81 18.41 4.79
CA THR A 106 19.01 19.23 4.58
C THR A 106 20.30 18.42 4.42
N SER A 107 20.29 17.14 4.77
CA SER A 107 21.43 16.24 4.62
C SER A 107 21.56 15.63 3.23
N GLN A 108 20.56 15.79 2.37
CA GLN A 108 20.48 15.22 1.03
C GLN A 108 20.06 16.26 -0.01
N SER A 109 20.20 15.91 -1.31
CA SER A 109 19.63 16.71 -2.39
C SER A 109 18.12 16.77 -2.27
N ASN A 110 17.57 17.91 -1.91
CA ASN A 110 16.15 18.12 -1.66
C ASN A 110 15.58 19.30 -2.45
N LEU A 111 14.25 19.50 -2.39
CA LEU A 111 13.57 20.59 -3.07
C LEU A 111 13.39 21.86 -2.22
N GLY A 112 13.82 21.85 -0.97
CA GLY A 112 13.62 22.96 -0.03
C GLY A 112 12.18 23.16 0.44
N GLU A 113 11.33 22.16 0.28
CA GLU A 113 9.92 22.20 0.65
C GLU A 113 9.71 21.74 2.10
N VAL A 114 10.28 22.46 3.06
CA VAL A 114 10.32 22.08 4.48
C VAL A 114 8.94 21.83 5.08
N ASN A 115 7.96 22.66 4.75
CA ASN A 115 6.59 22.49 5.27
C ASN A 115 5.93 21.21 4.73
N ALA A 116 6.14 20.90 3.46
CA ALA A 116 5.65 19.64 2.85
C ALA A 116 6.35 18.42 3.47
N ALA A 117 7.66 18.52 3.72
CA ALA A 117 8.43 17.49 4.39
C ALA A 117 7.91 17.22 5.83
N GLU A 118 7.57 18.28 6.58
CA GLU A 118 6.99 18.12 7.91
C GLU A 118 5.64 17.38 7.87
N VAL A 119 4.77 17.69 6.92
CA VAL A 119 3.50 16.98 6.74
C VAL A 119 3.75 15.50 6.42
N SER A 120 4.67 15.20 5.52
CA SER A 120 5.01 13.84 5.14
C SER A 120 5.59 13.05 6.32
N ILE A 121 6.50 13.65 7.10
CA ILE A 121 7.07 12.95 8.26
C ILE A 121 6.02 12.67 9.34
N ARG A 122 5.10 13.58 9.59
CA ARG A 122 3.98 13.35 10.51
C ARG A 122 3.09 12.19 10.08
N LYS A 123 2.77 12.11 8.79
CA LYS A 123 2.04 10.96 8.22
C LYS A 123 2.82 9.65 8.40
N SER A 124 4.11 9.66 8.13
CA SER A 124 4.98 8.51 8.34
C SER A 124 4.93 8.01 9.79
N ILE A 125 5.09 8.91 10.75
CA ILE A 125 5.03 8.58 12.19
C ILE A 125 3.69 7.96 12.55
N THR A 126 2.58 8.54 12.08
CA THR A 126 1.23 8.00 12.34
C THR A 126 1.09 6.55 11.87
N PHE A 127 1.61 6.24 10.68
CA PHE A 127 1.57 4.86 10.17
C PHE A 127 2.52 3.93 10.92
N PHE A 128 3.72 4.36 11.32
CA PHE A 128 4.61 3.55 12.16
C PHE A 128 3.98 3.25 13.53
N GLU A 129 3.31 4.22 14.14
CA GLU A 129 2.58 4.01 15.39
C GLU A 129 1.44 2.99 15.23
N ALA A 130 0.69 3.05 14.11
CA ALA A 130 -0.35 2.06 13.81
C ALA A 130 0.23 0.65 13.65
N VAL A 131 1.36 0.51 12.95
CA VAL A 131 2.07 -0.77 12.80
C VAL A 131 2.56 -1.30 14.15
N ALA A 132 3.13 -0.45 15.00
CA ALA A 132 3.61 -0.81 16.32
C ALA A 132 2.45 -1.28 17.24
N LYS A 133 1.30 -0.62 17.19
CA LYS A 133 0.10 -1.04 17.93
C LYS A 133 -0.44 -2.39 17.48
N ALA A 134 -0.36 -2.68 16.17
CA ALA A 134 -0.79 -3.96 15.61
C ALA A 134 0.15 -5.12 15.98
N ASN A 135 1.45 -4.84 16.19
CA ASN A 135 2.49 -5.83 16.50
C ASN A 135 3.32 -5.44 17.73
N PRO A 136 2.74 -5.45 18.96
CA PRO A 136 3.43 -4.97 20.16
C PRO A 136 4.68 -5.80 20.56
N ARG A 137 4.85 -7.01 20.01
CA ARG A 137 6.01 -7.88 20.31
C ARG A 137 7.28 -7.51 19.58
N ASN A 138 7.21 -6.73 18.51
CA ASN A 138 8.38 -6.35 17.71
C ASN A 138 9.05 -5.05 18.20
N VAL A 139 8.54 -4.42 19.25
CA VAL A 139 9.06 -3.15 19.79
C VAL A 139 10.09 -3.38 20.89
N THR A 140 10.22 -4.63 21.39
CA THR A 140 11.07 -4.95 22.55
C THR A 140 12.47 -5.47 22.18
N ASP A 141 12.77 -5.65 20.89
CA ASP A 141 14.03 -6.23 20.40
C ASP A 141 14.94 -5.23 19.66
N GLN A 142 14.83 -3.93 19.94
CA GLN A 142 15.79 -2.92 19.44
C GLN A 142 16.45 -2.18 20.60
#